data_756af21ebd2a9107a0fd2b48cca4a208
#
_entry.id   756af21ebd2a9107a0fd2b48cca4a208
#
_cell.length_a   1.000
_cell.length_b   1.000
_cell.length_c   1.000
_cell.angle_alpha   90.00
_cell.angle_beta   90.00
_cell.angle_gamma   90.00
#
_symmetry.space_group_name_H-M   'P 1'
#
loop_
_entity.id
_entity.type
_entity.pdbx_description
1 polymer ?
#
loop_
_entity_poly.entity_id
_entity_poly.type
_entity_poly.pdbx_seq_one_letter_code
_entity_poly.pdbx_strand_id
1 'polypeptide(L)'
;AEESLSRMREAFEGLLEMPPVDTPSDVAADLCNVIPLFDVHWGMAAWGEETGDVDYNIELARDDMMRGLGRVLSVAPAAQRAVLILGGDLTHADDNNAQTPKSKHPLDVAARMHRVTDSAIEIIKFAVHRVLEKNLEVVIRVLRGNHDPNSHRAIAFALREWTRSQPRVTVDMDPREMFMMQWGRTAMFAQHGDRMKAVDLSLKLADVCPFWSECPHRYAYTGHLHRMSAERIGGLNWERLEPFAPSDDYGATWVNRRAMKIDTYHNQRGRILTAIDPLER
;
A
#
# COMPACT_ATOMS: atom_id res chain seq x y z
N ALA A 1 -32.78 18.21 18.78
CA ALA A 1 -31.38 17.89 18.61
C ALA A 1 -31.20 16.52 17.93
N GLU A 2 -31.88 15.46 18.38
CA GLU A 2 -31.80 14.12 17.76
C GLU A 2 -32.34 14.07 16.33
N GLU A 3 -33.48 14.75 16.07
CA GLU A 3 -34.07 14.82 14.74
C GLU A 3 -33.16 15.60 13.75
N SER A 4 -32.46 16.62 14.23
CA SER A 4 -31.51 17.39 13.43
C SER A 4 -30.23 16.57 13.09
N LEU A 5 -29.78 15.74 14.05
CA LEU A 5 -28.67 14.80 13.84
C LEU A 5 -29.06 13.66 12.89
N SER A 6 -30.32 13.16 12.98
CA SER A 6 -30.83 12.15 12.05
C SER A 6 -30.87 12.69 10.62
N ARG A 7 -31.42 13.88 10.41
CA ARG A 7 -31.47 14.54 9.09
C ARG A 7 -30.07 14.84 8.53
N MET A 8 -29.10 15.21 9.39
CA MET A 8 -27.72 15.36 8.96
C MET A 8 -27.12 14.01 8.53
N ARG A 9 -27.32 12.95 9.29
CA ARG A 9 -26.87 11.61 8.90
C ARG A 9 -27.48 11.16 7.58
N GLU A 10 -28.78 11.31 7.41
CA GLU A 10 -29.51 11.00 6.16
C GLU A 10 -29.00 11.83 4.97
N ALA A 11 -28.69 13.11 5.17
CA ALA A 11 -28.15 13.97 4.12
C ALA A 11 -26.73 13.60 3.71
N PHE A 12 -25.97 12.94 4.58
CA PHE A 12 -24.62 12.44 4.29
C PHE A 12 -24.59 10.95 3.94
N GLU A 13 -25.70 10.21 4.15
CA GLU A 13 -25.84 8.83 3.70
C GLU A 13 -25.76 8.78 2.17
N GLY A 14 -24.81 7.99 1.65
CA GLY A 14 -24.58 7.80 0.22
C GLY A 14 -23.60 8.79 -0.44
N LEU A 15 -23.35 9.97 0.13
CA LEU A 15 -22.41 10.93 -0.45
C LEU A 15 -20.94 10.49 -0.34
N LEU A 16 -20.63 9.60 0.60
CA LEU A 16 -19.28 9.10 0.89
C LEU A 16 -19.11 7.60 0.60
N GLU A 17 -20.16 6.93 0.14
CA GLU A 17 -20.10 5.48 -0.08
C GLU A 17 -19.44 5.12 -1.41
N MET A 18 -18.78 3.96 -1.41
CA MET A 18 -18.19 3.39 -2.62
C MET A 18 -19.29 3.06 -3.63
N PRO A 19 -19.19 3.54 -4.89
CA PRO A 19 -20.15 3.17 -5.92
C PRO A 19 -20.13 1.66 -6.17
N PRO A 20 -21.24 1.07 -6.62
CA PRO A 20 -21.27 -0.33 -7.00
C PRO A 20 -20.20 -0.67 -8.05
N VAL A 21 -19.56 -1.82 -7.88
CA VAL A 21 -18.58 -2.37 -8.81
C VAL A 21 -19.06 -3.72 -9.29
N ASP A 22 -19.05 -3.94 -10.58
CA ASP A 22 -19.45 -5.21 -11.18
C ASP A 22 -18.61 -6.36 -10.61
N THR A 23 -19.26 -7.48 -10.36
CA THR A 23 -18.58 -8.68 -9.87
C THR A 23 -17.95 -9.41 -11.06
N PRO A 24 -16.64 -9.69 -11.03
CA PRO A 24 -16.01 -10.45 -12.11
C PRO A 24 -16.60 -11.86 -12.18
N SER A 25 -16.88 -12.34 -13.40
CA SER A 25 -17.59 -13.60 -13.65
C SER A 25 -16.66 -14.82 -13.62
N ASP A 26 -15.38 -14.63 -13.88
CA ASP A 26 -14.41 -15.73 -14.02
C ASP A 26 -13.18 -15.44 -13.15
N VAL A 27 -13.22 -15.94 -11.93
CA VAL A 27 -12.12 -15.78 -10.97
C VAL A 27 -11.55 -17.13 -10.56
N ALA A 28 -10.24 -17.22 -10.46
CA ALA A 28 -9.57 -18.40 -9.92
C ALA A 28 -9.72 -18.41 -8.38
N ALA A 29 -10.51 -19.36 -7.88
CA ALA A 29 -10.88 -19.46 -6.46
C ALA A 29 -9.70 -19.80 -5.53
N ASP A 30 -8.62 -20.32 -6.06
CA ASP A 30 -7.41 -20.71 -5.37
C ASP A 30 -6.31 -19.62 -5.39
N LEU A 31 -6.56 -18.48 -6.07
CA LEU A 31 -5.60 -17.40 -6.23
C LEU A 31 -5.91 -16.18 -5.36
N CYS A 32 -4.83 -15.55 -4.91
CA CYS A 32 -4.81 -14.28 -4.20
C CYS A 32 -3.76 -13.36 -4.84
N ASN A 33 -4.17 -12.18 -5.28
CA ASN A 33 -3.27 -11.14 -5.78
C ASN A 33 -2.82 -10.24 -4.63
N VAL A 34 -1.55 -9.87 -4.57
CA VAL A 34 -1.03 -8.91 -3.59
C VAL A 34 -0.38 -7.76 -4.33
N ILE A 35 -0.83 -6.55 -4.05
CA ILE A 35 -0.26 -5.30 -4.56
C ILE A 35 0.42 -4.59 -3.38
N PRO A 36 1.72 -4.80 -3.17
CA PRO A 36 2.47 -4.16 -2.12
C PRO A 36 2.99 -2.81 -2.62
N LEU A 37 2.41 -1.72 -2.13
CA LEU A 37 2.72 -0.35 -2.49
C LEU A 37 3.40 0.33 -1.30
N PHE A 38 4.69 0.61 -1.43
CA PHE A 38 5.55 1.17 -0.40
C PHE A 38 6.20 2.47 -0.87
N ASP A 39 6.54 3.34 0.08
CA ASP A 39 7.33 4.53 -0.16
C ASP A 39 6.76 5.37 -1.32
N VAL A 40 5.47 5.67 -1.22
CA VAL A 40 4.72 6.45 -2.24
C VAL A 40 5.06 7.92 -2.15
N HIS A 41 5.33 8.40 -0.93
CA HIS A 41 5.64 9.80 -0.65
C HIS A 41 4.70 10.78 -1.34
N TRP A 42 3.38 10.51 -1.26
CA TRP A 42 2.35 11.35 -1.85
C TRP A 42 2.45 12.78 -1.32
N GLY A 43 2.53 13.73 -2.22
CA GLY A 43 2.72 15.13 -1.87
C GLY A 43 4.18 15.58 -1.78
N MET A 44 5.15 14.71 -2.10
CA MET A 44 6.54 15.12 -2.33
C MET A 44 6.64 16.00 -3.57
N ALA A 45 7.52 17.01 -3.52
CA ALA A 45 8.01 17.72 -4.69
C ALA A 45 9.46 17.30 -4.95
N ALA A 46 9.74 16.88 -6.18
CA ALA A 46 11.10 16.65 -6.65
C ALA A 46 11.30 17.28 -8.03
N TRP A 47 12.46 17.88 -8.20
CA TRP A 47 12.88 18.45 -9.46
C TRP A 47 13.99 17.58 -10.08
N GLY A 48 13.70 16.98 -11.22
CA GLY A 48 14.58 15.98 -11.83
C GLY A 48 15.97 16.49 -12.18
N GLU A 49 16.11 17.77 -12.53
CA GLU A 49 17.44 18.38 -12.80
C GLU A 49 18.31 18.44 -11.51
N GLU A 50 17.69 18.62 -10.34
CA GLU A 50 18.38 18.63 -9.04
C GLU A 50 18.70 17.23 -8.54
N THR A 51 17.72 16.33 -8.62
CA THR A 51 17.84 14.98 -8.05
C THR A 51 18.55 13.99 -8.99
N GLY A 52 18.69 14.32 -10.26
CA GLY A 52 19.21 13.40 -11.29
C GLY A 52 18.23 12.26 -11.63
N ASP A 53 16.97 12.40 -11.27
CA ASP A 53 15.88 11.46 -11.51
C ASP A 53 14.75 12.14 -12.31
N VAL A 54 13.51 11.90 -12.02
CA VAL A 54 12.34 12.49 -12.68
C VAL A 54 11.65 13.51 -11.78
N ASP A 55 10.95 14.46 -12.39
CA ASP A 55 10.06 15.37 -11.66
C ASP A 55 8.96 14.58 -10.94
N TYR A 56 8.60 15.04 -9.73
CA TYR A 56 7.53 14.44 -8.96
C TYR A 56 6.69 15.49 -8.25
N ASN A 57 5.38 15.31 -8.32
CA ASN A 57 4.35 16.07 -7.62
C ASN A 57 3.07 15.24 -7.57
N ILE A 58 1.99 15.79 -7.03
CA ILE A 58 0.71 15.07 -6.88
C ILE A 58 0.14 14.62 -8.24
N GLU A 59 0.21 15.46 -9.26
CA GLU A 59 -0.34 15.19 -10.59
C GLU A 59 0.44 14.06 -11.28
N LEU A 60 1.76 14.14 -11.25
CA LEU A 60 2.65 13.12 -11.82
C LEU A 60 2.57 11.79 -11.07
N ALA A 61 2.47 11.84 -9.74
CA ALA A 61 2.25 10.65 -8.90
C ALA A 61 0.91 9.96 -9.24
N ARG A 62 -0.15 10.75 -9.49
CA ARG A 62 -1.45 10.23 -9.93
C ARG A 62 -1.34 9.48 -11.26
N ASP A 63 -0.68 10.09 -12.24
CA ASP A 63 -0.51 9.49 -13.57
C ASP A 63 0.31 8.20 -13.49
N ASP A 64 1.38 8.18 -12.68
CA ASP A 64 2.19 6.99 -12.44
C ASP A 64 1.37 5.87 -11.77
N MET A 65 0.53 6.23 -10.76
CA MET A 65 -0.34 5.27 -10.07
C MET A 65 -1.36 4.66 -11.03
N MET A 66 -2.04 5.48 -11.81
CA MET A 66 -3.06 4.99 -12.75
C MET A 66 -2.45 4.09 -13.82
N ARG A 67 -1.32 4.49 -14.37
CA ARG A 67 -0.62 3.76 -15.42
C ARG A 67 0.00 2.46 -14.91
N GLY A 68 0.77 2.52 -13.81
CA GLY A 68 1.45 1.36 -13.24
C GLY A 68 0.45 0.32 -12.74
N LEU A 69 -0.59 0.75 -12.02
CA LEU A 69 -1.66 -0.16 -11.57
C LEU A 69 -2.38 -0.82 -12.75
N GLY A 70 -2.70 -0.06 -13.80
CA GLY A 70 -3.30 -0.60 -15.01
C GLY A 70 -2.43 -1.68 -15.65
N ARG A 71 -1.12 -1.47 -15.75
CA ARG A 71 -0.17 -2.42 -16.34
C ARG A 71 -0.05 -3.70 -15.50
N VAL A 72 0.19 -3.60 -14.19
CA VAL A 72 0.34 -4.80 -13.35
C VAL A 72 -0.97 -5.60 -13.24
N LEU A 73 -2.13 -4.93 -13.18
CA LEU A 73 -3.42 -5.59 -13.20
C LEU A 73 -3.71 -6.27 -14.54
N SER A 74 -3.24 -5.73 -15.66
CA SER A 74 -3.48 -6.36 -16.98
C SER A 74 -2.83 -7.74 -17.09
N VAL A 75 -1.71 -7.96 -16.42
CA VAL A 75 -0.94 -9.23 -16.44
C VAL A 75 -1.43 -10.24 -15.40
N ALA A 76 -1.88 -9.76 -14.24
CA ALA A 76 -2.34 -10.65 -13.18
C ALA A 76 -3.65 -11.37 -13.55
N PRO A 77 -3.86 -12.62 -13.13
CA PRO A 77 -5.15 -13.31 -13.30
C PRO A 77 -6.23 -12.68 -12.42
N ALA A 78 -7.50 -12.85 -12.81
CA ALA A 78 -8.61 -12.60 -11.92
C ALA A 78 -8.58 -13.62 -10.77
N ALA A 79 -8.68 -13.14 -9.52
CA ALA A 79 -8.50 -13.97 -8.33
C ALA A 79 -9.64 -13.84 -7.34
N GLN A 80 -9.81 -14.86 -6.51
CA GLN A 80 -10.78 -14.85 -5.38
C GLN A 80 -10.54 -13.64 -4.47
N ARG A 81 -9.28 -13.32 -4.20
CA ARG A 81 -8.92 -12.23 -3.28
C ARG A 81 -7.80 -11.36 -3.86
N ALA A 82 -7.86 -10.08 -3.57
CA ALA A 82 -6.69 -9.21 -3.67
C ALA A 82 -6.39 -8.56 -2.33
N VAL A 83 -5.12 -8.27 -2.09
CA VAL A 83 -4.63 -7.51 -0.94
C VAL A 83 -3.91 -6.28 -1.44
N LEU A 84 -4.41 -5.11 -1.11
CA LEU A 84 -3.73 -3.84 -1.34
C LEU A 84 -3.02 -3.44 -0.04
N ILE A 85 -1.71 -3.51 -0.05
CA ILE A 85 -0.86 -3.14 1.09
C ILE A 85 -0.28 -1.76 0.83
N LEU A 86 -0.74 -0.76 1.59
CA LEU A 86 -0.12 0.56 1.64
C LEU A 86 0.92 0.51 2.75
N GLY A 87 2.18 0.30 2.36
CA GLY A 87 3.24 -0.24 3.20
C GLY A 87 4.00 0.77 4.07
N GLY A 88 3.42 1.94 4.31
CA GLY A 88 4.04 3.05 5.03
C GLY A 88 4.70 4.05 4.09
N ASP A 89 4.97 5.25 4.61
CA ASP A 89 5.41 6.42 3.85
C ASP A 89 4.50 6.67 2.63
N LEU A 90 3.19 6.52 2.87
CA LEU A 90 2.16 6.82 1.89
C LEU A 90 2.12 8.32 1.61
N THR A 91 2.20 9.16 2.66
CA THR A 91 2.36 10.61 2.53
C THR A 91 3.80 11.02 2.85
N HIS A 92 4.31 12.02 2.13
CA HIS A 92 5.69 12.47 2.30
C HIS A 92 5.90 13.24 3.61
N ALA A 93 4.90 13.96 4.09
CA ALA A 93 4.88 14.64 5.36
C ALA A 93 3.64 14.24 6.18
N ASP A 94 3.68 14.40 7.50
CA ASP A 94 2.58 14.08 8.41
C ASP A 94 1.81 15.33 8.86
N ASP A 95 2.37 16.51 8.62
CA ASP A 95 1.79 17.81 8.96
C ASP A 95 2.28 18.92 8.02
N ASN A 96 1.83 20.17 8.29
CA ASN A 96 2.21 21.34 7.51
C ASN A 96 3.61 21.91 7.85
N ASN A 97 4.36 21.30 8.77
CA ASN A 97 5.72 21.76 9.07
C ASN A 97 6.72 21.29 8.01
N ALA A 98 6.33 20.37 7.14
CA ALA A 98 7.16 19.82 6.08
C ALA A 98 8.52 19.32 6.61
N GLN A 99 8.47 18.46 7.62
CA GLN A 99 9.62 17.85 8.26
C GLN A 99 9.35 16.41 8.62
N THR A 100 10.39 15.58 8.55
CA THR A 100 10.25 14.21 9.07
C THR A 100 9.91 14.24 10.56
N PRO A 101 8.92 13.47 11.03
CA PRO A 101 8.42 13.57 12.41
C PRO A 101 9.48 13.37 13.48
N LYS A 102 10.43 12.46 13.28
CA LYS A 102 11.45 12.09 14.25
C LYS A 102 12.73 12.93 14.13
N SER A 103 13.34 12.97 12.95
CA SER A 103 14.64 13.59 12.73
C SER A 103 14.55 15.09 12.42
N LYS A 104 13.35 15.61 12.15
CA LYS A 104 13.11 17.02 11.79
C LYS A 104 13.85 17.46 10.52
N HIS A 105 14.16 16.50 9.65
CA HIS A 105 14.74 16.79 8.36
C HIS A 105 13.72 17.57 7.51
N PRO A 106 14.07 18.70 6.90
CA PRO A 106 13.19 19.43 5.99
C PRO A 106 12.77 18.57 4.80
N LEU A 107 11.55 18.74 4.35
CA LEU A 107 10.97 17.99 3.24
C LEU A 107 10.41 18.96 2.19
N ASP A 108 10.68 18.69 0.92
CA ASP A 108 10.09 19.42 -0.17
C ASP A 108 8.70 18.86 -0.49
N VAL A 109 7.69 19.70 -0.26
CA VAL A 109 6.28 19.30 -0.39
C VAL A 109 5.57 20.06 -1.52
N ALA A 110 4.82 19.36 -2.32
CA ALA A 110 4.07 19.90 -3.46
C ALA A 110 2.81 20.67 -3.04
N ALA A 111 2.30 20.45 -1.82
CA ALA A 111 1.08 21.07 -1.34
C ALA A 111 0.98 21.03 0.19
N ARG A 112 0.01 21.76 0.75
CA ARG A 112 -0.36 21.68 2.16
C ARG A 112 -1.01 20.34 2.48
N MET A 113 -0.85 19.86 3.71
CA MET A 113 -1.24 18.52 4.16
C MET A 113 -2.71 18.17 3.89
N HIS A 114 -3.66 19.10 4.03
CA HIS A 114 -5.07 18.80 3.72
C HIS A 114 -5.25 18.41 2.24
N ARG A 115 -4.64 19.14 1.28
CA ARG A 115 -4.69 18.80 -0.14
C ARG A 115 -3.99 17.47 -0.44
N VAL A 116 -2.87 17.20 0.24
CA VAL A 116 -2.15 15.93 0.14
C VAL A 116 -3.04 14.78 0.60
N THR A 117 -3.67 14.91 1.77
CA THR A 117 -4.54 13.88 2.34
C THR A 117 -5.76 13.62 1.46
N ASP A 118 -6.46 14.65 1.01
CA ASP A 118 -7.64 14.52 0.16
C ASP A 118 -7.29 13.80 -1.15
N SER A 119 -6.22 14.24 -1.81
CA SER A 119 -5.79 13.65 -3.07
C SER A 119 -5.22 12.21 -2.90
N ALA A 120 -4.59 11.90 -1.77
CA ALA A 120 -4.16 10.54 -1.44
C ALA A 120 -5.37 9.60 -1.26
N ILE A 121 -6.40 10.05 -0.55
CA ILE A 121 -7.64 9.27 -0.39
C ILE A 121 -8.28 9.00 -1.75
N GLU A 122 -8.37 10.03 -2.62
CA GLU A 122 -9.00 9.89 -3.93
C GLU A 122 -8.24 8.90 -4.85
N ILE A 123 -6.90 8.94 -4.88
CA ILE A 123 -6.16 7.99 -5.70
C ILE A 123 -6.23 6.57 -5.14
N ILE A 124 -6.29 6.39 -3.81
CA ILE A 124 -6.47 5.06 -3.22
C ILE A 124 -7.87 4.53 -3.51
N LYS A 125 -8.92 5.37 -3.45
CA LYS A 125 -10.27 4.99 -3.88
C LYS A 125 -10.28 4.49 -5.32
N PHE A 126 -9.61 5.20 -6.23
CA PHE A 126 -9.43 4.74 -7.61
C PHE A 126 -8.73 3.37 -7.65
N ALA A 127 -7.63 3.19 -6.92
CA ALA A 127 -6.90 1.92 -6.88
C ALA A 127 -7.77 0.76 -6.38
N VAL A 128 -8.52 0.98 -5.29
CA VAL A 128 -9.44 -0.03 -4.74
C VAL A 128 -10.51 -0.43 -5.76
N HIS A 129 -11.10 0.56 -6.45
CA HIS A 129 -12.10 0.31 -7.49
C HIS A 129 -11.52 -0.57 -8.61
N ARG A 130 -10.34 -0.20 -9.15
CA ARG A 130 -9.66 -0.97 -10.20
C ARG A 130 -9.29 -2.39 -9.77
N VAL A 131 -8.85 -2.55 -8.52
CA VAL A 131 -8.52 -3.88 -7.96
C VAL A 131 -9.79 -4.72 -7.80
N LEU A 132 -10.89 -4.12 -7.35
CA LEU A 132 -12.17 -4.82 -7.14
C LEU A 132 -12.87 -5.24 -8.44
N GLU A 133 -12.68 -4.50 -9.54
CA GLU A 133 -13.19 -4.89 -10.86
C GLU A 133 -12.62 -6.24 -11.33
N LYS A 134 -11.44 -6.59 -10.87
CA LYS A 134 -10.73 -7.79 -11.31
C LYS A 134 -10.78 -8.94 -10.29
N ASN A 135 -10.99 -8.64 -9.02
CA ASN A 135 -10.94 -9.63 -7.96
C ASN A 135 -12.28 -9.69 -7.21
N LEU A 136 -12.65 -10.88 -6.71
CA LEU A 136 -13.93 -11.05 -6.03
C LEU A 136 -13.97 -10.31 -4.69
N GLU A 137 -12.87 -10.33 -3.93
CA GLU A 137 -12.74 -9.66 -2.64
C GLU A 137 -11.46 -8.82 -2.60
N VAL A 138 -11.47 -7.72 -1.87
CA VAL A 138 -10.30 -6.87 -1.64
C VAL A 138 -10.10 -6.64 -0.13
N VAL A 139 -8.90 -6.91 0.34
CA VAL A 139 -8.43 -6.52 1.68
C VAL A 139 -7.47 -5.34 1.53
N ILE A 140 -7.71 -4.28 2.28
CA ILE A 140 -6.85 -3.09 2.30
C ILE A 140 -6.13 -3.03 3.64
N ARG A 141 -4.83 -2.88 3.63
CA ARG A 141 -4.04 -2.58 4.82
C ARG A 141 -3.24 -1.31 4.63
N VAL A 142 -3.40 -0.35 5.54
CA VAL A 142 -2.58 0.86 5.63
C VAL A 142 -1.63 0.70 6.81
N LEU A 143 -0.35 0.61 6.53
CA LEU A 143 0.71 0.52 7.53
C LEU A 143 1.27 1.91 7.81
N ARG A 144 1.79 2.08 8.99
CA ARG A 144 2.53 3.25 9.40
C ARG A 144 3.92 3.26 8.76
N GLY A 145 4.36 4.41 8.26
CA GLY A 145 5.75 4.68 7.94
C GLY A 145 6.41 5.64 8.94
N ASN A 146 7.64 6.05 8.68
CA ASN A 146 8.32 7.06 9.49
C ASN A 146 7.98 8.49 9.06
N HIS A 147 7.50 8.70 7.83
CA HIS A 147 7.02 9.99 7.33
C HIS A 147 5.55 10.26 7.72
N ASP A 148 4.73 9.24 7.88
CA ASP A 148 3.28 9.33 8.07
C ASP A 148 2.74 8.62 9.34
N PRO A 149 3.40 8.77 10.51
CA PRO A 149 3.01 8.04 11.72
C PRO A 149 1.59 8.32 12.21
N ASN A 150 0.96 9.42 11.82
CA ASN A 150 -0.40 9.79 12.22
C ASN A 150 -1.39 9.73 11.06
N SER A 151 -1.03 10.29 9.89
CA SER A 151 -1.94 10.40 8.73
C SER A 151 -2.37 9.05 8.17
N HIS A 152 -1.52 8.01 8.22
CA HIS A 152 -1.88 6.66 7.79
C HIS A 152 -3.17 6.14 8.44
N ARG A 153 -3.38 6.43 9.75
CA ARG A 153 -4.54 5.97 10.49
C ARG A 153 -5.82 6.70 10.09
N ALA A 154 -5.70 8.01 9.84
CA ALA A 154 -6.83 8.82 9.35
C ALA A 154 -7.25 8.35 7.95
N ILE A 155 -6.30 8.07 7.06
CA ILE A 155 -6.56 7.53 5.72
C ILE A 155 -7.24 6.15 5.82
N ALA A 156 -6.73 5.25 6.66
CA ALA A 156 -7.35 3.94 6.87
C ALA A 156 -8.80 4.06 7.36
N PHE A 157 -9.07 4.98 8.27
CA PHE A 157 -10.42 5.26 8.77
C PHE A 157 -11.33 5.78 7.66
N ALA A 158 -10.87 6.75 6.87
CA ALA A 158 -11.63 7.29 5.74
C ALA A 158 -11.99 6.21 4.70
N LEU A 159 -11.04 5.33 4.38
CA LEU A 159 -11.27 4.21 3.47
C LEU A 159 -12.29 3.22 4.05
N ARG A 160 -12.21 2.89 5.34
CA ARG A 160 -13.18 2.02 6.01
C ARG A 160 -14.61 2.57 5.93
N GLU A 161 -14.78 3.86 6.22
CA GLU A 161 -16.11 4.48 6.17
C GLU A 161 -16.62 4.56 4.72
N TRP A 162 -15.76 4.87 3.75
CA TRP A 162 -16.11 4.90 2.34
C TRP A 162 -16.53 3.51 1.80
N THR A 163 -15.89 2.42 2.26
CA THR A 163 -16.18 1.06 1.80
C THR A 163 -17.26 0.35 2.64
N ARG A 164 -17.87 1.02 3.62
CA ARG A 164 -18.77 0.41 4.60
C ARG A 164 -19.95 -0.36 3.99
N SER A 165 -20.50 0.13 2.88
CA SER A 165 -21.60 -0.51 2.14
C SER A 165 -21.14 -1.54 1.11
N GLN A 166 -19.83 -1.69 0.88
CA GLN A 166 -19.28 -2.63 -0.10
C GLN A 166 -18.83 -3.93 0.59
N PRO A 167 -19.65 -5.01 0.55
CA PRO A 167 -19.35 -6.24 1.29
C PRO A 167 -18.12 -7.00 0.78
N ARG A 168 -17.68 -6.69 -0.43
CA ARG A 168 -16.49 -7.29 -1.05
C ARG A 168 -15.18 -6.63 -0.64
N VAL A 169 -15.23 -5.53 0.14
CA VAL A 169 -14.03 -4.80 0.58
C VAL A 169 -13.93 -4.81 2.10
N THR A 170 -12.76 -5.18 2.59
CA THR A 170 -12.45 -5.14 4.02
C THR A 170 -11.22 -4.26 4.24
N VAL A 171 -11.34 -3.25 5.10
CA VAL A 171 -10.17 -2.49 5.57
C VAL A 171 -9.69 -3.09 6.88
N ASP A 172 -8.48 -3.62 6.88
CA ASP A 172 -7.85 -4.17 8.07
C ASP A 172 -7.41 -3.04 9.01
N MET A 173 -8.09 -2.93 10.14
CA MET A 173 -7.88 -1.90 11.16
C MET A 173 -7.05 -2.40 12.36
N ASP A 174 -6.35 -3.52 12.23
CA ASP A 174 -5.46 -4.03 13.28
C ASP A 174 -4.48 -2.92 13.72
N PRO A 175 -4.35 -2.63 15.02
CA PRO A 175 -3.47 -1.58 15.51
C PRO A 175 -1.97 -1.93 15.45
N ARG A 176 -1.62 -3.19 15.20
CA ARG A 176 -0.21 -3.61 15.08
C ARG A 176 0.44 -2.99 13.86
N GLU A 177 1.70 -2.63 13.97
CA GLU A 177 2.49 -2.06 12.86
C GLU A 177 2.98 -3.13 11.86
N MET A 178 2.33 -4.28 11.86
CA MET A 178 2.66 -5.43 11.03
C MET A 178 1.37 -6.04 10.50
N PHE A 179 1.32 -6.27 9.21
CA PHE A 179 0.27 -7.03 8.56
C PHE A 179 0.61 -8.52 8.57
N MET A 180 -0.37 -9.36 8.81
CA MET A 180 -0.25 -10.82 8.75
C MET A 180 -1.54 -11.38 8.15
N MET A 181 -1.43 -12.18 7.10
CA MET A 181 -2.57 -12.87 6.48
C MET A 181 -2.20 -14.29 6.05
N GLN A 182 -3.12 -15.21 6.24
CA GLN A 182 -3.06 -16.57 5.72
C GLN A 182 -3.91 -16.72 4.47
N TRP A 183 -3.35 -17.37 3.44
CA TRP A 183 -4.06 -17.80 2.24
C TRP A 183 -3.76 -19.29 1.99
N GLY A 184 -4.62 -20.16 2.49
CA GLY A 184 -4.34 -21.60 2.51
C GLY A 184 -3.02 -21.93 3.20
N ARG A 185 -2.04 -22.47 2.49
CA ARG A 185 -0.70 -22.80 3.01
C ARG A 185 0.34 -21.68 2.79
N THR A 186 -0.12 -20.50 2.44
CA THR A 186 0.73 -19.33 2.23
C THR A 186 0.48 -18.30 3.32
N ALA A 187 1.55 -17.83 3.97
CA ALA A 187 1.53 -16.70 4.90
C ALA A 187 2.16 -15.47 4.24
N MET A 188 1.47 -14.34 4.35
CA MET A 188 1.90 -13.05 3.83
C MET A 188 2.01 -12.05 4.96
N PHE A 189 3.12 -11.31 4.95
CA PHE A 189 3.47 -10.35 5.98
C PHE A 189 3.92 -9.04 5.36
N ALA A 190 3.71 -7.93 6.07
CA ALA A 190 4.26 -6.65 5.67
C ALA A 190 4.50 -5.75 6.89
N GLN A 191 5.54 -4.96 6.82
CA GLN A 191 5.82 -3.82 7.71
C GLN A 191 6.63 -2.79 6.94
N HIS A 192 6.68 -1.54 7.42
CA HIS A 192 7.40 -0.50 6.69
C HIS A 192 8.90 -0.78 6.54
N GLY A 193 9.59 -1.17 7.60
CA GLY A 193 11.03 -1.50 7.54
C GLY A 193 11.93 -0.57 8.35
N ASP A 194 11.39 0.50 8.94
CA ASP A 194 12.13 1.51 9.72
C ASP A 194 12.54 1.03 11.11
N ARG A 195 11.88 0.00 11.65
CA ARG A 195 12.08 -0.44 13.04
C ARG A 195 12.76 -1.79 13.20
N MET A 196 12.77 -2.61 12.18
CA MET A 196 13.16 -4.01 12.33
C MET A 196 13.91 -4.50 11.09
N LYS A 197 15.08 -5.10 11.30
CA LYS A 197 15.83 -5.75 10.23
C LYS A 197 15.16 -7.07 9.82
N ALA A 198 15.47 -7.57 8.64
CA ALA A 198 14.87 -8.78 8.09
C ALA A 198 15.03 -10.02 9.00
N VAL A 199 16.19 -10.17 9.65
CA VAL A 199 16.45 -11.27 10.60
C VAL A 199 15.54 -11.17 11.81
N ASP A 200 15.44 -9.98 12.41
CA ASP A 200 14.61 -9.74 13.61
C ASP A 200 13.13 -9.91 13.27
N LEU A 201 12.71 -9.48 12.06
CA LEU A 201 11.37 -9.69 11.55
C LEU A 201 11.03 -11.18 11.44
N SER A 202 11.94 -11.99 10.88
CA SER A 202 11.77 -13.43 10.74
C SER A 202 11.58 -14.11 12.10
N LEU A 203 12.42 -13.78 13.08
CA LEU A 203 12.32 -14.31 14.45
C LEU A 203 11.01 -13.88 15.12
N LYS A 204 10.65 -12.59 15.00
CA LYS A 204 9.40 -12.06 15.55
C LYS A 204 8.17 -12.72 14.96
N LEU A 205 8.15 -12.94 13.64
CA LEU A 205 7.03 -13.60 12.96
C LEU A 205 6.90 -15.06 13.41
N ALA A 206 8.00 -15.77 13.55
CA ALA A 206 7.99 -17.16 14.04
C ALA A 206 7.41 -17.27 15.46
N ASP A 207 7.61 -16.25 16.30
CA ASP A 207 7.11 -16.18 17.66
C ASP A 207 5.61 -15.80 17.74
N VAL A 208 5.18 -14.81 16.94
CA VAL A 208 3.85 -14.20 17.11
C VAL A 208 2.79 -14.63 16.09
N CYS A 209 3.17 -15.27 14.97
CA CYS A 209 2.23 -15.65 13.94
C CYS A 209 1.51 -16.95 14.29
N PRO A 210 0.18 -16.93 14.48
CA PRO A 210 -0.57 -18.11 14.93
C PRO A 210 -0.61 -19.24 13.90
N PHE A 211 -0.42 -18.94 12.63
CA PHE A 211 -0.44 -19.89 11.51
C PHE A 211 0.95 -20.18 10.92
N TRP A 212 2.04 -19.82 11.62
CA TRP A 212 3.40 -19.99 11.13
C TRP A 212 3.72 -21.44 10.75
N SER A 213 3.34 -22.40 11.60
CA SER A 213 3.61 -23.82 11.36
C SER A 213 2.77 -24.44 10.24
N GLU A 214 1.60 -23.85 9.97
CA GLU A 214 0.67 -24.34 8.95
C GLU A 214 1.06 -23.89 7.53
N CYS A 215 1.86 -22.82 7.44
CA CYS A 215 2.23 -22.19 6.19
C CYS A 215 3.70 -22.43 5.82
N PRO A 216 4.02 -23.42 4.98
CA PRO A 216 5.39 -23.63 4.49
C PRO A 216 5.86 -22.53 3.54
N HIS A 217 4.93 -21.81 2.90
CA HIS A 217 5.19 -20.70 1.98
C HIS A 217 5.00 -19.37 2.72
N ARG A 218 6.10 -18.69 3.05
CA ARG A 218 6.07 -17.46 3.86
C ARG A 218 6.77 -16.35 3.13
N TYR A 219 6.10 -15.19 3.00
CA TYR A 219 6.59 -14.02 2.27
C TYR A 219 6.40 -12.77 3.10
N ALA A 220 7.39 -11.90 3.12
CA ALA A 220 7.31 -10.61 3.81
C ALA A 220 7.79 -9.48 2.91
N TYR A 221 7.09 -8.38 2.96
CA TYR A 221 7.38 -7.14 2.25
C TYR A 221 7.80 -6.04 3.22
N THR A 222 8.82 -5.31 2.85
CA THR A 222 9.26 -4.08 3.52
C THR A 222 9.63 -3.02 2.50
N GLY A 223 9.72 -1.75 2.91
CA GLY A 223 10.20 -0.60 2.14
C GLY A 223 11.30 0.15 2.86
N HIS A 224 11.12 1.47 3.03
CA HIS A 224 11.90 2.40 3.82
C HIS A 224 13.29 2.77 3.24
N LEU A 225 14.11 1.84 2.86
CA LEU A 225 15.47 2.14 2.40
C LEU A 225 15.57 2.38 0.88
N HIS A 226 14.45 2.48 0.20
CA HIS A 226 14.31 2.79 -1.24
C HIS A 226 15.26 1.99 -2.15
N ARG A 227 15.63 0.79 -1.73
CA ARG A 227 16.55 -0.07 -2.48
C ARG A 227 16.12 -1.53 -2.40
N MET A 228 15.88 -2.14 -3.54
CA MET A 228 15.48 -3.53 -3.64
C MET A 228 16.51 -4.46 -2.99
N SER A 229 16.02 -5.41 -2.22
CA SER A 229 16.78 -6.54 -1.68
C SER A 229 15.85 -7.71 -1.46
N ALA A 230 16.31 -8.91 -1.76
CA ALA A 230 15.54 -10.12 -1.52
C ALA A 230 16.44 -11.20 -0.90
N GLU A 231 15.94 -11.86 0.13
CA GLU A 231 16.69 -12.88 0.85
C GLU A 231 15.74 -13.93 1.45
N ARG A 232 16.25 -15.15 1.63
CA ARG A 232 15.54 -16.18 2.39
C ARG A 232 16.17 -16.32 3.77
N ILE A 233 15.44 -15.86 4.80
CA ILE A 233 15.91 -15.77 6.17
C ILE A 233 14.96 -16.52 7.09
N GLY A 234 15.44 -17.48 7.87
CA GLY A 234 14.66 -18.18 8.90
C GLY A 234 13.38 -18.84 8.37
N GLY A 235 13.37 -19.29 7.11
CA GLY A 235 12.20 -19.88 6.47
C GLY A 235 11.19 -18.86 5.91
N LEU A 236 11.54 -17.57 5.90
CA LEU A 236 10.80 -16.45 5.35
C LEU A 236 11.45 -16.00 4.03
N ASN A 237 10.69 -15.87 2.96
CA ASN A 237 11.11 -15.15 1.76
C ASN A 237 10.84 -13.66 2.01
N TRP A 238 11.87 -12.93 2.34
CA TRP A 238 11.79 -11.49 2.62
C TRP A 238 12.19 -10.69 1.39
N GLU A 239 11.43 -9.62 1.11
CA GLU A 239 11.72 -8.66 0.07
C GLU A 239 11.57 -7.23 0.62
N ARG A 240 12.59 -6.44 0.40
CA ARG A 240 12.47 -4.98 0.44
C ARG A 240 12.23 -4.50 -0.98
N LEU A 241 11.17 -3.75 -1.16
CA LEU A 241 10.68 -3.33 -2.46
C LEU A 241 11.43 -2.08 -2.96
N GLU A 242 11.42 -1.89 -4.26
CA GLU A 242 11.70 -0.60 -4.88
C GLU A 242 10.60 0.39 -4.48
N PRO A 243 10.94 1.67 -4.26
CA PRO A 243 9.95 2.70 -3.91
C PRO A 243 9.03 3.00 -5.09
N PHE A 244 7.85 3.51 -4.77
CA PHE A 244 6.99 4.10 -5.80
C PHE A 244 7.47 5.50 -6.22
N ALA A 245 7.87 6.33 -5.25
CA ALA A 245 8.39 7.67 -5.49
C ALA A 245 9.81 7.67 -6.07
N PRO A 246 10.21 8.69 -6.86
CA PRO A 246 11.60 8.92 -7.22
C PRO A 246 12.43 9.40 -6.03
N SER A 247 13.70 9.66 -6.26
CA SER A 247 14.56 10.29 -5.26
C SER A 247 14.10 11.73 -4.99
N ASP A 248 14.13 12.13 -3.72
CA ASP A 248 14.13 13.52 -3.29
C ASP A 248 15.57 14.06 -3.22
N ASP A 249 15.77 15.31 -2.82
CA ASP A 249 17.10 15.92 -2.65
C ASP A 249 17.99 15.08 -1.70
N TYR A 250 17.45 14.59 -0.61
CA TYR A 250 18.19 13.74 0.34
C TYR A 250 18.57 12.38 -0.29
N GLY A 251 17.67 11.78 -1.06
CA GLY A 251 17.87 10.51 -1.75
C GLY A 251 18.70 10.60 -3.04
N ALA A 252 18.98 11.81 -3.55
CA ALA A 252 19.66 12.02 -4.82
C ALA A 252 21.09 11.45 -4.90
N THR A 253 21.69 11.13 -3.76
CA THR A 253 23.03 10.51 -3.72
C THR A 253 23.03 9.02 -4.01
N TRP A 254 21.86 8.38 -4.09
CA TRP A 254 21.71 6.94 -4.34
C TRP A 254 20.98 6.67 -5.64
N VAL A 255 21.37 5.58 -6.31
CA VAL A 255 20.63 5.12 -7.48
C VAL A 255 19.40 4.35 -7.01
N ASN A 256 18.23 4.94 -7.16
CA ASN A 256 16.95 4.31 -6.89
C ASN A 256 16.27 3.93 -8.20
N ARG A 257 15.62 2.78 -8.22
CA ARG A 257 14.67 2.41 -9.28
C ARG A 257 13.28 2.44 -8.67
N ARG A 258 12.34 2.85 -9.49
CA ARG A 258 10.93 2.95 -9.12
C ARG A 258 10.17 1.78 -9.70
N ALA A 259 9.27 1.19 -8.94
CA ALA A 259 8.44 0.13 -9.48
C ALA A 259 7.08 0.02 -8.79
N MET A 260 6.11 -0.48 -9.55
CA MET A 260 4.89 -1.04 -9.02
C MET A 260 4.90 -2.54 -9.25
N LYS A 261 4.46 -3.30 -8.26
CA LYS A 261 4.52 -4.76 -8.26
C LYS A 261 3.14 -5.36 -7.96
N ILE A 262 2.87 -6.50 -8.58
CA ILE A 262 1.81 -7.43 -8.18
C ILE A 262 2.37 -8.85 -8.09
N ASP A 263 2.07 -9.54 -7.00
CA ASP A 263 2.36 -10.97 -6.83
C ASP A 263 1.05 -11.76 -6.78
N THR A 264 0.99 -12.90 -7.48
CA THR A 264 -0.11 -13.83 -7.38
C THR A 264 0.29 -15.08 -6.60
N TYR A 265 -0.49 -15.41 -5.59
CA TYR A 265 -0.30 -16.56 -4.71
C TYR A 265 -1.38 -17.60 -4.91
N HIS A 266 -0.95 -18.83 -5.06
CA HIS A 266 -1.84 -20.00 -5.01
C HIS A 266 -1.93 -20.50 -3.57
N ASN A 267 -3.13 -20.89 -3.14
CA ASN A 267 -3.40 -21.30 -1.76
C ASN A 267 -2.59 -22.53 -1.26
N GLN A 268 -2.05 -23.36 -2.18
CA GLN A 268 -1.24 -24.54 -1.83
C GLN A 268 0.23 -24.43 -2.25
N ARG A 269 0.56 -23.62 -3.28
CA ARG A 269 1.88 -23.64 -3.94
C ARG A 269 2.73 -22.41 -3.68
N GLY A 270 2.22 -21.44 -2.92
CA GLY A 270 2.91 -20.15 -2.70
C GLY A 270 2.82 -19.22 -3.90
N ARG A 271 3.82 -18.36 -4.09
CA ARG A 271 3.86 -17.37 -5.18
C ARG A 271 4.07 -18.06 -6.52
N ILE A 272 3.20 -17.81 -7.48
CA ILE A 272 3.22 -18.41 -8.81
C ILE A 272 3.46 -17.41 -9.93
N LEU A 273 3.23 -16.10 -9.68
CA LEU A 273 3.47 -15.02 -10.62
C LEU A 273 3.98 -13.79 -9.88
N THR A 274 4.89 -13.08 -10.49
CA THR A 274 5.29 -11.72 -10.15
C THR A 274 5.27 -10.89 -11.42
N ALA A 275 4.55 -9.76 -11.42
CA ALA A 275 4.67 -8.74 -12.45
C ALA A 275 5.16 -7.44 -11.83
N ILE A 276 6.10 -6.80 -12.51
CA ILE A 276 6.72 -5.53 -12.10
C ILE A 276 6.58 -4.56 -13.26
N ASP A 277 6.05 -3.38 -12.99
CA ASP A 277 6.08 -2.24 -13.88
C ASP A 277 7.17 -1.27 -13.39
N PRO A 278 8.27 -1.11 -14.14
CA PRO A 278 9.20 -0.03 -13.84
C PRO A 278 8.49 1.28 -14.20
N LEU A 279 8.32 2.16 -13.21
CA LEU A 279 7.61 3.43 -13.38
C LEU A 279 8.46 4.44 -14.16
N GLU A 280 8.98 4.00 -15.30
CA GLU A 280 9.75 4.85 -16.23
C GLU A 280 8.82 5.81 -17.00
N ARG A 281 9.31 7.01 -17.24
CA ARG A 281 8.64 8.05 -18.04
C ARG A 281 9.36 8.27 -19.36
#